data_55a7a09c0ca8593c8c241a2bb5b1c004
#
_entry.id   55a7a09c0ca8593c8c241a2bb5b1c004
#
_cell.length_a   1.000
_cell.length_b   1.000
_cell.length_c   1.000
_cell.angle_alpha   90.00
_cell.angle_beta   90.00
_cell.angle_gamma   90.00
#
_symmetry.space_group_name_H-M   'P 1'
#
loop_
_entity.id
_entity.type
_entity.pdbx_description
1 polymer ?
#
loop_
_entity_poly.entity_id
_entity_poly.type
_entity_poly.pdbx_seq_one_letter_code
_entity_poly.pdbx_strand_id
1 'polypeptide(L)'
;MYKRQVQDYLETRRNAIEGYSLPKQSLDHITSIDLTLKGGDFEILYVSGAGTDFTLDGDYSVATSSFTQNGKWTANIWANSGTVTLIIPRDSTSFREIDIACTQSANLFIEDNLSADSIKLSTQDGTLTTNGLYAQNISLHTNTGNISASLLESNLGQCHIQAHTNGGPVTLNGTSLVQLNEDGSGTALYDNRYDTETQSYRL
;
A
#
# COMPACT_ATOMS: atom_id res chain seq x y z
N MET A 1 -0.13 8.68 -23.26
CA MET A 1 -1.44 8.01 -23.34
C MET A 1 -2.07 7.87 -21.93
N TYR A 2 -1.31 7.50 -20.93
CA TYR A 2 -1.75 7.29 -19.54
C TYR A 2 -2.36 8.53 -18.85
N LYS A 3 -1.75 9.72 -18.99
CA LYS A 3 -2.26 10.97 -18.36
C LYS A 3 -3.70 11.32 -18.74
N ARG A 4 -4.09 11.03 -19.99
CA ARG A 4 -5.44 11.33 -20.48
C ARG A 4 -6.48 10.38 -19.90
N GLN A 5 -6.13 9.10 -19.76
CA GLN A 5 -7.03 8.09 -19.19
C GLN A 5 -7.31 8.35 -17.70
N VAL A 6 -6.29 8.75 -16.93
CA VAL A 6 -6.46 9.10 -15.51
C VAL A 6 -7.28 10.38 -15.36
N GLN A 7 -7.05 11.40 -16.18
CA GLN A 7 -7.87 12.61 -16.18
C GLN A 7 -9.32 12.34 -16.59
N ASP A 8 -9.55 11.57 -17.65
CA ASP A 8 -10.89 11.16 -18.08
C ASP A 8 -11.59 10.32 -17.00
N TYR A 9 -10.87 9.45 -16.30
CA TYR A 9 -11.37 8.67 -15.17
C TYR A 9 -11.75 9.58 -13.98
N LEU A 10 -10.89 10.52 -13.63
CA LEU A 10 -11.13 11.47 -12.53
C LEU A 10 -12.26 12.46 -12.86
N GLU A 11 -12.36 12.92 -14.11
CA GLU A 11 -13.43 13.83 -14.55
C GLU A 11 -14.78 13.13 -14.64
N THR A 12 -14.82 11.89 -15.14
CA THR A 12 -16.07 11.12 -15.24
C THR A 12 -16.66 10.81 -13.87
N ARG A 13 -15.81 10.62 -12.85
CA ARG A 13 -16.25 10.28 -11.50
C ARG A 13 -16.42 11.47 -10.58
N ARG A 14 -15.78 12.59 -10.83
CA ARG A 14 -16.02 13.85 -10.13
C ARG A 14 -17.50 14.28 -10.19
N ASN A 15 -18.21 13.86 -11.22
CA ASN A 15 -19.63 14.14 -11.43
C ASN A 15 -20.58 13.11 -10.80
N ALA A 16 -20.05 12.00 -10.23
CA ALA A 16 -20.89 10.92 -9.71
C ALA A 16 -21.03 10.90 -8.17
N ILE A 17 -20.25 11.70 -7.44
CA ILE A 17 -20.23 11.64 -5.96
C ILE A 17 -20.56 13.01 -5.36
N GLU A 18 -21.85 13.28 -5.16
CA GLU A 18 -22.31 14.23 -4.15
C GLU A 18 -22.24 13.56 -2.77
N GLY A 19 -21.32 14.04 -1.93
CA GLY A 19 -21.40 13.85 -0.49
C GLY A 19 -20.39 12.87 0.11
N TYR A 20 -19.40 13.37 0.66
CA TYR A 20 -18.30 13.00 1.57
C TYR A 20 -16.93 13.16 0.91
N SER A 21 -16.50 14.40 0.78
CA SER A 21 -15.09 14.69 0.57
C SER A 21 -14.34 14.43 1.88
N LEU A 22 -13.23 13.70 1.81
CA LEU A 22 -12.19 13.81 2.82
C LEU A 22 -11.95 15.31 3.06
N PRO A 23 -11.73 15.75 4.30
CA PRO A 23 -11.46 17.16 4.55
C PRO A 23 -10.35 17.59 3.59
N LYS A 24 -10.64 18.61 2.76
CA LYS A 24 -9.68 19.22 1.84
C LYS A 24 -8.56 19.83 2.69
N GLN A 25 -7.56 19.05 2.99
CA GLN A 25 -6.34 19.53 3.59
C GLN A 25 -5.28 19.53 2.51
N SER A 26 -4.63 20.65 2.36
CA SER A 26 -3.47 20.78 1.49
C SER A 26 -2.45 19.70 1.87
N LEU A 27 -2.13 18.84 0.92
CA LEU A 27 -1.15 17.77 1.05
C LEU A 27 0.27 18.28 1.36
N ASP A 28 0.53 19.57 1.15
CA ASP A 28 1.83 20.21 1.33
C ASP A 28 2.46 19.99 2.71
N HIS A 29 1.69 19.45 3.65
CA HIS A 29 2.13 19.21 5.02
C HIS A 29 2.01 17.75 5.47
N ILE A 30 1.51 16.84 4.61
CA ILE A 30 1.38 15.44 5.00
C ILE A 30 2.67 14.71 4.66
N THR A 31 3.35 14.25 5.70
CA THR A 31 4.60 13.49 5.58
C THR A 31 4.43 12.01 5.97
N SER A 32 3.30 11.65 6.56
CA SER A 32 3.02 10.28 6.98
C SER A 32 1.54 9.94 6.84
N ILE A 33 1.28 8.71 6.46
CA ILE A 33 -0.07 8.14 6.31
C ILE A 33 -0.18 6.92 7.21
N ASP A 34 -1.31 6.80 7.92
CA ASP A 34 -1.63 5.68 8.79
C ASP A 34 -3.12 5.34 8.59
N LEU A 35 -3.39 4.31 7.81
CA LEU A 35 -4.74 3.93 7.41
C LEU A 35 -5.12 2.56 7.95
N THR A 36 -6.30 2.47 8.53
CA THR A 36 -6.98 1.22 8.84
C THR A 36 -8.15 1.07 7.89
N LEU A 37 -8.10 0.03 7.05
CA LEU A 37 -9.06 -0.26 6.00
C LEU A 37 -9.85 -1.51 6.37
N LYS A 38 -11.18 -1.51 6.18
CA LYS A 38 -12.07 -2.60 6.59
C LYS A 38 -13.16 -2.87 5.55
N GLY A 39 -13.60 -4.10 5.48
CA GLY A 39 -14.78 -4.52 4.73
C GLY A 39 -14.45 -5.15 3.40
N GLY A 40 -14.39 -4.37 2.33
CA GLY A 40 -14.10 -4.87 0.97
C GLY A 40 -12.63 -4.74 0.60
N ASP A 41 -12.37 -4.87 -0.70
CA ASP A 41 -11.03 -4.72 -1.25
C ASP A 41 -10.62 -3.25 -1.38
N PHE A 42 -9.32 -2.98 -1.31
CA PHE A 42 -8.77 -1.64 -1.45
C PHE A 42 -7.69 -1.59 -2.53
N GLU A 43 -7.76 -0.54 -3.32
CA GLU A 43 -6.79 -0.20 -4.35
C GLU A 43 -6.16 1.15 -4.03
N ILE A 44 -4.85 1.23 -4.08
CA ILE A 44 -4.10 2.48 -3.88
C ILE A 44 -3.45 2.87 -5.20
N LEU A 45 -3.80 4.05 -5.69
CA LEU A 45 -3.21 4.68 -6.86
C LEU A 45 -2.30 5.83 -6.41
N TYR A 46 -1.02 5.77 -6.77
CA TYR A 46 -0.04 6.82 -6.50
C TYR A 46 0.34 7.52 -7.79
N VAL A 47 -0.38 8.57 -8.17
CA VAL A 47 -0.47 9.06 -9.55
C VAL A 47 0.03 10.48 -9.70
N SER A 48 0.89 10.71 -10.69
CA SER A 48 1.30 12.05 -11.11
C SER A 48 0.18 12.80 -11.83
N GLY A 49 0.01 14.07 -11.50
CA GLY A 49 -1.00 14.92 -12.16
C GLY A 49 -2.42 14.73 -11.63
N ALA A 50 -2.61 14.02 -10.51
CA ALA A 50 -3.92 13.82 -9.87
C ALA A 50 -4.40 15.04 -9.06
N GLY A 51 -3.66 16.15 -9.08
CA GLY A 51 -3.97 17.35 -8.27
C GLY A 51 -3.21 17.37 -6.95
N THR A 52 -3.78 18.02 -5.94
CA THR A 52 -3.14 18.20 -4.62
C THR A 52 -3.88 17.51 -3.49
N ASP A 53 -5.01 16.87 -3.75
CA ASP A 53 -5.89 16.31 -2.72
C ASP A 53 -5.95 14.79 -2.81
N PHE A 54 -6.03 14.11 -1.66
CA PHE A 54 -6.43 12.70 -1.60
C PHE A 54 -7.87 12.54 -2.08
N THR A 55 -8.12 11.51 -2.86
CA THR A 55 -9.45 11.21 -3.35
C THR A 55 -9.80 9.76 -3.04
N LEU A 56 -10.97 9.54 -2.46
CA LEU A 56 -11.58 8.21 -2.30
C LEU A 56 -12.68 8.02 -3.34
N ASP A 57 -12.73 6.85 -3.92
CA ASP A 57 -13.75 6.43 -4.87
C ASP A 57 -14.28 5.04 -4.50
N GLY A 58 -15.56 4.80 -4.76
CA GLY A 58 -16.26 3.57 -4.42
C GLY A 58 -17.36 3.78 -3.39
N ASP A 59 -17.89 2.69 -2.88
CA ASP A 59 -18.90 2.71 -1.81
C ASP A 59 -18.20 2.58 -0.45
N TYR A 60 -17.97 3.69 0.22
CA TYR A 60 -17.21 3.75 1.46
C TYR A 60 -17.84 4.63 2.53
N SER A 61 -17.38 4.44 3.75
CA SER A 61 -17.60 5.35 4.87
C SER A 61 -16.31 5.64 5.61
N VAL A 62 -16.13 6.86 6.06
CA VAL A 62 -14.98 7.26 6.89
C VAL A 62 -15.43 7.33 8.34
N ALA A 63 -15.00 6.35 9.14
CA ALA A 63 -15.36 6.29 10.55
C ALA A 63 -14.61 7.34 11.38
N THR A 64 -13.33 7.53 11.08
CA THR A 64 -12.48 8.56 11.70
C THR A 64 -11.47 9.09 10.70
N SER A 65 -11.15 10.37 10.79
CA SER A 65 -10.06 10.99 10.05
C SER A 65 -9.48 12.11 10.89
N SER A 66 -8.18 12.13 11.06
CA SER A 66 -7.47 13.15 11.85
C SER A 66 -6.11 13.48 11.26
N PHE A 67 -5.69 14.72 11.45
CA PHE A 67 -4.38 15.22 11.08
C PHE A 67 -3.66 15.74 12.31
N THR A 68 -2.40 15.38 12.42
CA THR A 68 -1.54 15.90 13.49
C THR A 68 -0.71 17.07 13.01
N GLN A 69 -0.24 17.90 13.94
CA GLN A 69 0.69 19.00 13.64
C GLN A 69 2.02 18.53 13.02
N ASN A 70 2.36 17.25 13.22
CA ASN A 70 3.57 16.65 12.65
C ASN A 70 3.38 16.14 11.21
N GLY A 71 2.25 16.45 10.58
CA GLY A 71 1.97 16.03 9.20
C GLY A 71 1.57 14.57 9.06
N LYS A 72 1.05 13.92 10.10
CA LYS A 72 0.52 12.56 10.00
C LYS A 72 -0.99 12.60 9.76
N TRP A 73 -1.45 11.93 8.70
CA TRP A 73 -2.85 11.65 8.46
C TRP A 73 -3.19 10.23 8.95
N THR A 74 -4.18 10.14 9.82
CA THR A 74 -4.70 8.87 10.32
C THR A 74 -6.18 8.76 9.96
N ALA A 75 -6.60 7.65 9.35
CA ALA A 75 -8.01 7.42 9.04
C ALA A 75 -8.42 5.96 9.17
N ASN A 76 -9.69 5.75 9.54
CA ASN A 76 -10.37 4.47 9.45
C ASN A 76 -11.41 4.56 8.34
N ILE A 77 -11.24 3.74 7.30
CA ILE A 77 -12.07 3.73 6.11
C ILE A 77 -12.70 2.35 5.95
N TRP A 78 -14.00 2.32 5.71
CA TRP A 78 -14.75 1.09 5.51
C TRP A 78 -15.24 1.04 4.07
N ALA A 79 -14.94 -0.03 3.37
CA ALA A 79 -15.61 -0.36 2.13
C ALA A 79 -16.95 -1.01 2.48
N ASN A 80 -18.05 -0.36 2.11
CA ASN A 80 -19.38 -0.89 2.37
C ASN A 80 -19.74 -1.99 1.37
N SER A 81 -19.23 -1.87 0.13
CA SER A 81 -19.32 -2.90 -0.89
C SER A 81 -18.23 -2.73 -1.95
N GLY A 82 -17.79 -3.85 -2.56
CA GLY A 82 -16.85 -3.85 -3.68
C GLY A 82 -15.46 -3.34 -3.32
N THR A 83 -14.83 -2.66 -4.27
CA THR A 83 -13.48 -2.10 -4.13
C THR A 83 -13.56 -0.61 -3.86
N VAL A 84 -12.76 -0.14 -2.91
CA VAL A 84 -12.55 1.29 -2.65
C VAL A 84 -11.16 1.69 -3.12
N THR A 85 -11.10 2.72 -3.96
CA THR A 85 -9.86 3.24 -4.52
C THR A 85 -9.45 4.51 -3.78
N LEU A 86 -8.23 4.52 -3.22
CA LEU A 86 -7.59 5.72 -2.68
C LEU A 86 -6.57 6.24 -3.69
N ILE A 87 -6.77 7.46 -4.15
CA ILE A 87 -5.85 8.14 -5.05
C ILE A 87 -4.97 9.10 -4.25
N ILE A 88 -3.66 8.87 -4.30
CA ILE A 88 -2.64 9.68 -3.64
C ILE A 88 -1.87 10.46 -4.71
N PRO A 89 -1.89 11.81 -4.68
CA PRO A 89 -1.13 12.63 -5.63
C PRO A 89 0.37 12.50 -5.41
N ARG A 90 1.08 12.08 -6.44
CA ARG A 90 2.53 11.83 -6.40
C ARG A 90 3.36 13.11 -6.41
N ASP A 91 2.91 14.13 -7.14
CA ASP A 91 3.73 15.31 -7.43
C ASP A 91 3.83 16.27 -6.23
N SER A 92 3.00 16.08 -5.22
CA SER A 92 2.85 17.01 -4.09
C SER A 92 3.45 16.48 -2.79
N THR A 93 3.91 15.23 -2.75
CA THR A 93 4.25 14.60 -1.47
C THR A 93 5.53 13.80 -1.51
N SER A 94 6.32 13.95 -0.47
CA SER A 94 7.43 13.06 -0.13
C SER A 94 7.11 12.45 1.24
N PHE A 95 6.70 11.19 1.26
CA PHE A 95 6.33 10.53 2.49
C PHE A 95 7.56 10.00 3.25
N ARG A 96 7.55 10.18 4.57
CA ARG A 96 8.47 9.49 5.47
C ARG A 96 7.96 8.10 5.81
N GLU A 97 6.66 7.99 6.05
CA GLU A 97 6.06 6.73 6.47
C GLU A 97 4.69 6.55 5.83
N ILE A 98 4.46 5.35 5.32
CA ILE A 98 3.16 4.88 4.87
C ILE A 98 2.88 3.58 5.61
N ASP A 99 1.87 3.58 6.49
CA ASP A 99 1.35 2.40 7.20
C ASP A 99 -0.11 2.19 6.77
N ILE A 100 -0.38 1.09 6.09
CA ILE A 100 -1.72 0.73 5.62
C ILE A 100 -2.05 -0.68 6.07
N ALA A 101 -3.07 -0.81 6.90
CA ALA A 101 -3.53 -2.06 7.44
C ALA A 101 -4.97 -2.37 6.99
N CYS A 102 -5.13 -3.41 6.19
CA CYS A 102 -6.45 -3.99 5.91
C CYS A 102 -6.79 -5.02 6.99
N THR A 103 -7.83 -4.73 7.73
CA THR A 103 -8.36 -5.66 8.73
C THR A 103 -9.52 -6.44 8.14
N GLN A 104 -9.72 -7.68 8.55
CA GLN A 104 -10.64 -8.64 7.97
C GLN A 104 -10.11 -9.23 6.64
N SER A 105 -10.95 -9.97 5.92
CA SER A 105 -10.60 -10.64 4.66
C SER A 105 -10.63 -9.67 3.47
N ALA A 106 -9.77 -8.67 3.50
CA ALA A 106 -9.69 -7.63 2.48
C ALA A 106 -8.38 -7.74 1.68
N ASN A 107 -8.47 -7.64 0.36
CA ASN A 107 -7.29 -7.54 -0.49
C ASN A 107 -6.80 -6.09 -0.57
N LEU A 108 -5.49 -5.93 -0.65
CA LEU A 108 -4.84 -4.64 -0.82
C LEU A 108 -4.01 -4.64 -2.10
N PHE A 109 -4.35 -3.76 -3.03
CA PHE A 109 -3.67 -3.58 -4.29
C PHE A 109 -2.98 -2.21 -4.33
N ILE A 110 -1.69 -2.19 -4.63
CA ILE A 110 -0.94 -0.98 -4.92
C ILE A 110 -0.60 -1.00 -6.41
N GLU A 111 -1.34 -0.22 -7.20
CA GLU A 111 -1.25 -0.26 -8.66
C GLU A 111 -0.03 0.47 -9.24
N ASP A 112 0.46 1.49 -8.54
CA ASP A 112 1.56 2.33 -9.00
C ASP A 112 2.77 2.25 -8.08
N ASN A 113 3.87 2.87 -8.51
CA ASN A 113 5.11 2.92 -7.74
C ASN A 113 4.96 3.78 -6.49
N LEU A 114 4.64 3.16 -5.36
CA LEU A 114 4.52 3.84 -4.07
C LEU A 114 5.91 4.12 -3.49
N SER A 115 6.15 5.37 -3.07
CA SER A 115 7.45 5.82 -2.57
C SER A 115 7.36 6.49 -1.20
N ALA A 116 8.23 6.07 -0.27
CA ALA A 116 8.40 6.67 1.06
C ALA A 116 9.78 6.29 1.64
N ASP A 117 10.16 6.84 2.81
CA ASP A 117 11.34 6.34 3.52
C ASP A 117 11.05 4.96 4.15
N SER A 118 9.81 4.77 4.64
CA SER A 118 9.34 3.51 5.21
C SER A 118 7.93 3.18 4.73
N ILE A 119 7.73 1.95 4.27
CA ILE A 119 6.42 1.43 3.84
C ILE A 119 6.08 0.19 4.66
N LYS A 120 4.91 0.19 5.27
CA LYS A 120 4.34 -0.94 5.98
C LYS A 120 2.94 -1.22 5.46
N LEU A 121 2.75 -2.39 4.88
CA LEU A 121 1.49 -2.84 4.31
C LEU A 121 1.08 -4.15 4.95
N SER A 122 -0.15 -4.26 5.40
CA SER A 122 -0.65 -5.48 6.00
C SER A 122 -2.09 -5.78 5.61
N THR A 123 -2.38 -7.08 5.50
CA THR A 123 -3.74 -7.61 5.41
C THR A 123 -3.92 -8.69 6.48
N GLN A 124 -5.14 -8.93 6.92
CA GLN A 124 -5.39 -10.03 7.85
C GLN A 124 -5.45 -11.35 7.09
N ASP A 125 -6.45 -11.55 6.24
CA ASP A 125 -6.69 -12.82 5.53
C ASP A 125 -6.79 -12.62 4.01
N GLY A 126 -6.35 -11.48 3.49
CA GLY A 126 -6.39 -11.11 2.09
C GLY A 126 -5.05 -11.16 1.40
N THR A 127 -5.07 -11.01 0.09
CA THR A 127 -3.88 -10.89 -0.74
C THR A 127 -3.33 -9.47 -0.70
N LEU A 128 -2.01 -9.36 -0.57
CA LEU A 128 -1.27 -8.12 -0.73
C LEU A 128 -0.53 -8.13 -2.07
N THR A 129 -0.91 -7.22 -2.96
CA THR A 129 -0.29 -7.10 -4.29
C THR A 129 0.27 -5.69 -4.49
N THR A 130 1.50 -5.58 -4.96
CA THR A 130 2.11 -4.28 -5.28
C THR A 130 2.83 -4.33 -6.62
N ASN A 131 2.68 -3.28 -7.44
CA ASN A 131 3.32 -3.16 -8.74
C ASN A 131 4.65 -2.40 -8.72
N GLY A 132 4.98 -1.73 -7.61
CA GLY A 132 6.26 -1.08 -7.43
C GLY A 132 6.35 -0.43 -6.07
N LEU A 133 7.38 -0.78 -5.30
CA LEU A 133 7.68 -0.14 -4.02
C LEU A 133 9.08 0.47 -4.06
N TYR A 134 9.21 1.66 -3.50
CA TYR A 134 10.48 2.34 -3.31
C TYR A 134 10.57 2.88 -1.88
N ALA A 135 11.39 2.26 -1.05
CA ALA A 135 11.63 2.71 0.33
C ALA A 135 12.93 2.14 0.88
N GLN A 136 13.47 2.77 1.94
CA GLN A 136 14.59 2.20 2.67
C GLN A 136 14.17 1.00 3.52
N ASN A 137 12.96 1.05 4.07
CA ASN A 137 12.41 -0.04 4.88
C ASN A 137 11.04 -0.43 4.35
N ILE A 138 10.85 -1.71 4.06
CA ILE A 138 9.60 -2.27 3.55
C ILE A 138 9.19 -3.44 4.45
N SER A 139 7.98 -3.38 4.99
CA SER A 139 7.37 -4.45 5.77
C SER A 139 6.05 -4.85 5.15
N LEU A 140 5.95 -6.09 4.71
CA LEU A 140 4.77 -6.68 4.09
C LEU A 140 4.28 -7.84 4.96
N HIS A 141 3.03 -7.80 5.37
CA HIS A 141 2.46 -8.82 6.24
C HIS A 141 1.07 -9.23 5.81
N THR A 142 0.83 -10.53 5.83
CA THR A 142 -0.54 -11.09 5.82
C THR A 142 -0.61 -12.26 6.79
N ASN A 143 -1.76 -12.49 7.40
CA ASN A 143 -1.91 -13.64 8.30
C ASN A 143 -2.08 -14.94 7.49
N THR A 144 -3.02 -15.00 6.56
CA THR A 144 -3.27 -16.23 5.78
C THR A 144 -3.25 -16.05 4.26
N GLY A 145 -3.04 -14.85 3.77
CA GLY A 145 -3.07 -14.53 2.34
C GLY A 145 -1.72 -14.65 1.65
N ASN A 146 -1.73 -14.30 0.38
CA ASN A 146 -0.54 -14.26 -0.46
C ASN A 146 0.09 -12.87 -0.44
N ILE A 147 1.41 -12.80 -0.62
CA ILE A 147 2.13 -11.57 -0.90
C ILE A 147 2.74 -11.66 -2.30
N SER A 148 2.37 -10.72 -3.17
CA SER A 148 2.97 -10.56 -4.49
C SER A 148 3.47 -9.13 -4.63
N ALA A 149 4.75 -8.92 -4.45
CA ALA A 149 5.32 -7.58 -4.44
C ALA A 149 6.38 -7.39 -5.53
N SER A 150 6.33 -6.22 -6.17
CA SER A 150 7.37 -5.74 -7.05
C SER A 150 8.09 -4.57 -6.39
N LEU A 151 9.41 -4.58 -6.47
CA LEU A 151 10.29 -3.50 -6.04
C LEU A 151 10.87 -2.82 -7.27
N LEU A 152 11.06 -1.52 -7.22
CA LEU A 152 11.78 -0.82 -8.27
C LEU A 152 13.25 -1.30 -8.30
N GLU A 153 13.79 -1.52 -9.50
CA GLU A 153 15.18 -1.98 -9.68
C GLU A 153 16.19 -1.06 -8.98
N SER A 154 15.93 0.25 -8.98
CA SER A 154 16.76 1.24 -8.29
C SER A 154 16.79 1.08 -6.77
N ASN A 155 15.84 0.33 -6.20
CA ASN A 155 15.74 0.07 -4.77
C ASN A 155 16.39 -1.25 -4.36
N LEU A 156 16.60 -2.15 -5.31
CA LEU A 156 17.21 -3.45 -5.07
C LEU A 156 18.67 -3.28 -4.56
N GLY A 157 18.97 -3.88 -3.43
CA GLY A 157 20.29 -3.77 -2.79
C GLY A 157 20.48 -2.56 -1.88
N GLN A 158 19.52 -1.65 -1.80
CA GLN A 158 19.56 -0.50 -0.88
C GLN A 158 18.43 -0.50 0.16
N CYS A 159 17.41 -1.33 -0.04
CA CYS A 159 16.29 -1.44 0.88
C CYS A 159 16.42 -2.63 1.81
N HIS A 160 15.89 -2.47 3.01
CA HIS A 160 15.60 -3.56 3.91
C HIS A 160 14.14 -3.97 3.72
N ILE A 161 13.91 -5.23 3.35
CA ILE A 161 12.56 -5.76 3.15
C ILE A 161 12.30 -6.97 4.04
N GLN A 162 11.14 -6.96 4.69
CA GLN A 162 10.57 -8.11 5.38
C GLN A 162 9.21 -8.42 4.77
N ALA A 163 8.97 -9.68 4.43
CA ALA A 163 7.67 -10.16 3.99
C ALA A 163 7.31 -11.43 4.77
N HIS A 164 6.14 -11.44 5.39
CA HIS A 164 5.69 -12.50 6.26
C HIS A 164 4.24 -12.89 5.99
N THR A 165 4.00 -14.22 5.86
CA THR A 165 2.67 -14.81 5.81
C THR A 165 2.68 -16.16 6.53
N ASN A 166 1.57 -16.51 7.17
CA ASN A 166 1.39 -17.82 7.83
C ASN A 166 0.69 -18.86 6.94
N GLY A 167 0.22 -18.49 5.76
CA GLY A 167 -0.60 -19.43 4.98
C GLY A 167 -0.55 -19.29 3.47
N GLY A 168 0.30 -18.44 2.92
CA GLY A 168 0.33 -18.23 1.49
C GLY A 168 1.75 -18.08 0.92
N PRO A 169 1.92 -18.05 -0.39
CA PRO A 169 3.20 -17.76 -1.02
C PRO A 169 3.60 -16.29 -0.87
N VAL A 170 4.91 -16.06 -0.79
CA VAL A 170 5.53 -14.76 -0.97
C VAL A 170 6.26 -14.77 -2.31
N THR A 171 5.93 -13.81 -3.17
CA THR A 171 6.60 -13.58 -4.45
C THR A 171 7.16 -12.17 -4.47
N LEU A 172 8.45 -12.04 -4.71
CA LEU A 172 9.12 -10.74 -4.88
C LEU A 172 9.71 -10.67 -6.29
N ASN A 173 9.35 -9.64 -7.06
CA ASN A 173 9.78 -9.46 -8.46
C ASN A 173 9.61 -10.73 -9.31
N GLY A 174 8.49 -11.43 -9.14
CA GLY A 174 8.18 -12.67 -9.86
C GLY A 174 8.90 -13.92 -9.34
N THR A 175 9.78 -13.80 -8.35
CA THR A 175 10.47 -14.94 -7.75
C THR A 175 9.73 -15.40 -6.50
N SER A 176 9.34 -16.67 -6.47
CA SER A 176 8.71 -17.28 -5.29
C SER A 176 9.75 -17.56 -4.21
N LEU A 177 9.46 -17.11 -2.99
CA LEU A 177 10.36 -17.20 -1.84
C LEU A 177 9.89 -18.22 -0.79
N VAL A 178 8.98 -19.11 -1.15
CA VAL A 178 8.29 -19.97 -0.20
C VAL A 178 9.05 -21.26 0.04
N GLN A 179 9.33 -21.57 1.31
CA GLN A 179 9.41 -22.92 1.82
C GLN A 179 8.07 -23.30 2.44
N LEU A 180 7.24 -24.01 1.72
CA LEU A 180 6.07 -24.65 2.30
C LEU A 180 6.54 -25.92 3.03
N ASN A 181 5.94 -26.20 4.18
CA ASN A 181 6.07 -27.50 4.85
C ASN A 181 5.39 -28.57 4.01
N GLU A 182 5.73 -29.86 4.21
CA GLU A 182 5.21 -30.99 3.46
C GLU A 182 3.67 -31.13 3.57
N ASP A 183 3.05 -30.58 4.61
CA ASP A 183 1.61 -30.58 4.85
C ASP A 183 0.89 -29.37 4.21
N GLY A 184 1.61 -28.53 3.48
CA GLY A 184 1.04 -27.32 2.86
C GLY A 184 0.86 -26.15 3.83
N SER A 185 1.12 -26.35 5.13
CA SER A 185 1.22 -25.27 6.10
C SER A 185 2.61 -24.63 6.01
N GLY A 186 2.72 -23.35 6.24
CA GLY A 186 4.02 -22.70 6.23
C GLY A 186 3.95 -21.25 6.59
N THR A 187 4.99 -20.83 7.28
CA THR A 187 5.33 -19.42 7.43
C THR A 187 6.34 -19.09 6.37
N ALA A 188 5.96 -18.24 5.40
CA ALA A 188 6.94 -17.66 4.49
C ALA A 188 7.48 -16.38 5.13
N LEU A 189 8.75 -16.38 5.44
CA LEU A 189 9.46 -15.22 5.93
C LEU A 189 10.61 -14.92 4.95
N TYR A 190 10.59 -13.72 4.43
CA TYR A 190 11.70 -13.13 3.70
C TYR A 190 12.22 -11.92 4.46
N ASP A 191 13.51 -11.89 4.70
CA ASP A 191 14.21 -10.80 5.38
C ASP A 191 15.60 -10.64 4.74
N ASN A 192 15.82 -9.53 4.07
CA ASN A 192 17.07 -9.24 3.38
C ASN A 192 18.04 -8.39 4.21
N ARG A 193 17.94 -8.43 5.53
CA ARG A 193 18.91 -7.72 6.35
C ARG A 193 20.33 -8.07 5.94
N TYR A 194 21.17 -7.04 5.87
CA TYR A 194 22.59 -7.22 5.60
C TYR A 194 23.22 -8.07 6.70
N ASP A 195 23.78 -9.20 6.31
CA ASP A 195 24.52 -10.07 7.22
C ASP A 195 25.93 -9.50 7.42
N THR A 196 26.14 -8.86 8.56
CA THR A 196 27.42 -8.28 8.92
C THR A 196 28.53 -9.31 9.11
N GLU A 197 28.19 -10.59 9.38
CA GLU A 197 29.19 -11.65 9.53
C GLU A 197 29.69 -12.13 8.17
N THR A 198 28.83 -12.21 7.17
CA THR A 198 29.23 -12.69 5.83
C THR A 198 29.49 -11.56 4.85
N GLN A 199 29.20 -10.30 5.20
CA GLN A 199 29.26 -9.15 4.31
C GLN A 199 28.47 -9.37 3.01
N SER A 200 27.38 -10.12 3.06
CA SER A 200 26.54 -10.44 1.92
C SER A 200 25.08 -10.27 2.25
N TYR A 201 24.29 -9.92 1.22
CA TYR A 201 22.84 -9.99 1.32
C TYR A 201 22.41 -11.45 1.17
N ARG A 202 21.60 -11.95 2.07
CA ARG A 202 20.90 -13.22 1.86
C ARG A 202 19.72 -12.96 0.93
N LEU A 203 19.79 -13.49 -0.26
CA LEU A 203 18.69 -13.61 -1.21
C LEU A 203 17.93 -14.90 -0.93
#